data_e8d622a11406b524727075700c07e41d
#
_entry.id   e8d622a11406b524727075700c07e41d
#
_cell.length_a   1.000
_cell.length_b   1.000
_cell.length_c   1.000
_cell.angle_alpha   90.00
_cell.angle_beta   90.00
_cell.angle_gamma   90.00
#
_symmetry.space_group_name_H-M   'P 1'
#
loop_
_entity.id
_entity.type
_entity.pdbx_description
1 polymer ?
#
loop_
_entity_poly.entity_id
_entity_poly.type
_entity_poly.pdbx_seq_one_letter_code
_entity_poly.pdbx_strand_id
1 'polypeptide(L)'
;EKEVEQAMRIVEEYTGSSTSVNTNEHQQDADLAATGQERICIREEQHQEEDKLKPLYEAIVAGKLEPAVEITRQAIAEGVAPQMIINNYMIKAMGEVGQRFQDGKAFVPQLLMAGRAMKGALELLKPLLAGSASTTIGKIVIGTVKGDLHDIGKNLVASMLEGCGFEVINIGIDVTCDKFVEAVKENHADILCMSALLTTTMTYMKEVIQALEEAGIRNQVKVMIGGAPVSQGFADEIGADGYSDNANTAVAVAKELIGNKK
;
A
#
# COMPACT_ATOMS: atom_id res chain seq x y z
N GLU A 1 23.93 -22.58 12.52
CA GLU A 1 23.85 -23.17 13.89
C GLU A 1 23.88 -22.09 14.97
N LYS A 2 24.74 -21.05 14.91
CA LYS A 2 24.83 -19.99 15.93
C LYS A 2 23.60 -19.06 16.01
N GLU A 3 22.88 -18.84 14.92
CA GLU A 3 21.70 -17.98 14.88
C GLU A 3 20.45 -18.67 15.45
N VAL A 4 20.38 -19.99 15.35
CA VAL A 4 19.29 -20.80 15.95
C VAL A 4 19.45 -20.90 17.47
N GLU A 5 20.68 -20.99 17.94
CA GLU A 5 21.00 -21.00 19.39
C GLU A 5 20.70 -19.65 20.07
N GLN A 6 20.87 -18.55 19.35
CA GLN A 6 20.56 -17.20 19.85
C GLN A 6 19.05 -16.94 19.92
N ALA A 7 18.28 -17.49 18.99
CA ALA A 7 16.82 -17.42 19.01
C ALA A 7 16.20 -18.28 20.14
N MET A 8 16.79 -19.42 20.46
CA MET A 8 16.34 -20.26 21.58
C MET A 8 16.59 -19.63 22.96
N ARG A 9 17.69 -18.91 23.15
CA ARG A 9 17.96 -18.18 24.40
C ARG A 9 16.97 -17.06 24.68
N ILE A 10 16.47 -16.37 23.66
CA ILE A 10 15.47 -15.30 23.82
C ILE A 10 14.12 -15.86 24.26
N VAL A 11 13.77 -17.07 23.85
CA VAL A 11 12.52 -17.74 24.26
C VAL A 11 12.60 -18.25 25.71
N GLU A 12 13.75 -18.69 26.18
CA GLU A 12 13.95 -19.17 27.59
C GLU A 12 13.96 -18.02 28.61
N GLU A 13 14.44 -16.82 28.26
CA GLU A 13 14.39 -15.65 29.16
C GLU A 13 12.98 -15.07 29.37
N TYR A 14 12.02 -15.34 28.48
CA TYR A 14 10.63 -14.88 28.62
C TYR A 14 9.67 -15.87 29.32
N THR A 15 10.11 -17.08 29.62
CA THR A 15 9.27 -18.13 30.23
C THR A 15 9.66 -18.56 31.64
N GLY A 16 10.65 -17.93 32.26
CA GLY A 16 11.15 -18.34 33.55
C GLY A 16 11.13 -17.29 34.66
N SER A 17 10.08 -17.23 35.46
CA SER A 17 10.06 -16.92 36.90
C SER A 17 8.62 -16.53 37.30
N SER A 18 7.98 -17.02 38.37
CA SER A 18 8.26 -17.84 39.56
C SER A 18 6.93 -18.24 40.16
N THR A 19 6.96 -19.39 40.78
CA THR A 19 5.93 -19.97 41.67
C THR A 19 5.67 -19.13 42.91
N SER A 20 4.38 -18.81 43.21
CA SER A 20 3.88 -18.75 44.57
C SER A 20 2.40 -19.17 44.57
N VAL A 21 2.13 -20.24 45.30
CA VAL A 21 0.82 -20.85 45.51
C VAL A 21 -0.04 -19.92 46.35
N ASN A 22 -1.25 -19.57 45.88
CA ASN A 22 -2.33 -19.21 46.79
C ASN A 22 -3.71 -19.60 46.22
N THR A 23 -4.48 -20.22 47.08
CA THR A 23 -5.77 -20.86 46.91
C THR A 23 -6.87 -19.88 46.53
N ASN A 24 -7.33 -19.94 45.25
CA ASN A 24 -8.61 -19.43 44.77
C ASN A 24 -8.96 -20.09 43.40
N GLU A 25 -8.86 -21.42 43.32
CA GLU A 25 -8.97 -22.14 42.02
C GLU A 25 -10.39 -22.26 41.48
N HIS A 26 -11.46 -21.98 42.22
CA HIS A 26 -12.84 -22.18 41.74
C HIS A 26 -13.51 -20.96 41.11
N GLN A 27 -12.97 -19.75 41.28
CA GLN A 27 -13.53 -18.53 40.67
C GLN A 27 -12.83 -18.18 39.36
N GLN A 28 -11.56 -18.57 39.18
CA GLN A 28 -10.78 -18.28 37.98
C GLN A 28 -11.12 -19.19 36.78
N ASP A 29 -11.55 -20.42 37.03
CA ASP A 29 -11.93 -21.36 35.97
C ASP A 29 -13.23 -20.96 35.25
N ALA A 30 -14.17 -20.30 35.95
CA ALA A 30 -15.41 -19.78 35.35
C ALA A 30 -15.17 -18.58 34.46
N ASP A 31 -14.26 -17.66 34.83
CA ASP A 31 -13.92 -16.47 34.05
C ASP A 31 -13.03 -16.82 32.85
N LEU A 32 -12.17 -17.83 32.95
CA LEU A 32 -11.37 -18.33 31.81
C LEU A 32 -12.21 -19.09 30.79
N ALA A 33 -13.28 -19.80 31.24
CA ALA A 33 -14.21 -20.46 30.33
C ALA A 33 -15.09 -19.44 29.58
N ALA A 34 -15.56 -18.36 30.23
CA ALA A 34 -16.31 -17.28 29.61
C ALA A 34 -15.48 -16.53 28.56
N THR A 35 -14.23 -16.19 28.85
CA THR A 35 -13.34 -15.55 27.86
C THR A 35 -12.94 -16.47 26.70
N GLY A 36 -12.92 -17.78 26.93
CA GLY A 36 -12.70 -18.80 25.90
C GLY A 36 -13.90 -18.88 24.94
N GLN A 37 -15.11 -18.87 25.47
CA GLN A 37 -16.36 -18.94 24.71
C GLN A 37 -16.58 -17.67 23.88
N GLU A 38 -16.33 -16.48 24.44
CA GLU A 38 -16.36 -15.21 23.70
C GLU A 38 -15.32 -15.15 22.57
N ARG A 39 -14.12 -15.64 22.80
CA ARG A 39 -13.07 -15.71 21.77
C ARG A 39 -13.41 -16.70 20.65
N ILE A 40 -14.12 -17.77 20.94
CA ILE A 40 -14.59 -18.74 19.94
C ILE A 40 -15.74 -18.12 19.14
N CYS A 41 -16.72 -17.47 19.77
CA CYS A 41 -17.80 -16.75 19.08
C CYS A 41 -17.26 -15.65 18.15
N ILE A 42 -16.36 -14.80 18.63
CA ILE A 42 -15.72 -13.75 17.81
C ILE A 42 -14.96 -14.35 16.62
N ARG A 43 -14.32 -15.50 16.80
CA ARG A 43 -13.58 -16.19 15.75
C ARG A 43 -14.49 -16.84 14.70
N GLU A 44 -15.64 -17.39 15.15
CA GLU A 44 -16.66 -17.96 14.26
C GLU A 44 -17.41 -16.87 13.48
N GLU A 45 -17.72 -15.73 14.11
CA GLU A 45 -18.30 -14.57 13.45
C GLU A 45 -17.33 -13.96 12.40
N GLN A 46 -16.05 -13.84 12.73
CA GLN A 46 -15.03 -13.39 11.79
C GLN A 46 -14.83 -14.37 10.62
N HIS A 47 -14.91 -15.67 10.85
CA HIS A 47 -14.83 -16.68 9.78
C HIS A 47 -16.07 -16.69 8.87
N GLN A 48 -17.26 -16.41 9.41
CA GLN A 48 -18.47 -16.29 8.61
C GLN A 48 -18.51 -15.00 7.77
N GLU A 49 -17.92 -13.89 8.28
CA GLU A 49 -17.75 -12.66 7.50
C GLU A 49 -16.66 -12.80 6.42
N GLU A 50 -15.59 -13.56 6.70
CA GLU A 50 -14.55 -13.86 5.70
C GLU A 50 -15.09 -14.64 4.50
N ASP A 51 -16.05 -15.53 4.66
CA ASP A 51 -16.68 -16.26 3.54
C ASP A 51 -17.63 -15.40 2.72
N LYS A 52 -18.32 -14.43 3.34
CA LYS A 52 -19.29 -13.55 2.65
C LYS A 52 -18.66 -12.59 1.65
N LEU A 53 -17.47 -12.07 1.92
CA LEU A 53 -16.77 -11.10 1.07
C LEU A 53 -15.72 -11.71 0.14
N LYS A 54 -15.53 -13.01 0.17
CA LYS A 54 -14.68 -13.73 -0.80
C LYS A 54 -15.05 -13.44 -2.26
N PRO A 55 -16.36 -13.31 -2.63
CA PRO A 55 -16.76 -12.91 -3.98
C PRO A 55 -16.23 -11.51 -4.38
N LEU A 56 -16.05 -10.56 -3.45
CA LEU A 56 -15.44 -9.27 -3.74
C LEU A 56 -13.98 -9.42 -4.13
N TYR A 57 -13.22 -10.20 -3.35
CA TYR A 57 -11.83 -10.53 -3.66
C TYR A 57 -11.72 -11.16 -5.07
N GLU A 58 -12.55 -12.15 -5.37
CA GLU A 58 -12.56 -12.84 -6.66
C GLU A 58 -12.95 -11.91 -7.82
N ALA A 59 -13.90 -11.01 -7.61
CA ALA A 59 -14.33 -10.03 -8.60
C ALA A 59 -13.20 -9.05 -8.94
N ILE A 60 -12.45 -8.58 -7.95
CA ILE A 60 -11.30 -7.69 -8.16
C ILE A 60 -10.17 -8.43 -8.88
N VAL A 61 -9.82 -9.64 -8.43
CA VAL A 61 -8.78 -10.46 -9.10
C VAL A 61 -9.12 -10.75 -10.55
N ALA A 62 -10.41 -10.98 -10.84
CA ALA A 62 -10.91 -11.19 -12.20
C ALA A 62 -11.11 -9.89 -13.00
N GLY A 63 -10.89 -8.70 -12.41
CA GLY A 63 -11.06 -7.40 -13.05
C GLY A 63 -12.50 -7.05 -13.39
N LYS A 64 -13.49 -7.58 -12.67
CA LYS A 64 -14.92 -7.39 -12.90
C LYS A 64 -15.45 -6.20 -12.11
N LEU A 65 -15.57 -5.04 -12.75
CA LEU A 65 -15.96 -3.78 -12.12
C LEU A 65 -17.38 -3.86 -11.50
N GLU A 66 -18.39 -4.22 -12.30
CA GLU A 66 -19.78 -4.21 -11.85
C GLU A 66 -20.04 -5.16 -10.66
N PRO A 67 -19.55 -6.43 -10.69
CA PRO A 67 -19.65 -7.30 -9.53
C PRO A 67 -18.92 -6.76 -8.29
N ALA A 68 -17.73 -6.20 -8.43
CA ALA A 68 -16.99 -5.64 -7.31
C ALA A 68 -17.73 -4.47 -6.65
N VAL A 69 -18.30 -3.56 -7.45
CA VAL A 69 -19.10 -2.43 -6.99
C VAL A 69 -20.38 -2.90 -6.28
N GLU A 70 -21.10 -3.89 -6.85
CA GLU A 70 -22.36 -4.36 -6.28
C GLU A 70 -22.16 -5.10 -4.96
N ILE A 71 -21.16 -5.98 -4.88
CA ILE A 71 -20.83 -6.69 -3.63
C ILE A 71 -20.41 -5.70 -2.55
N THR A 72 -19.63 -4.68 -2.91
CA THR A 72 -19.22 -3.63 -1.97
C THR A 72 -20.44 -2.85 -1.47
N ARG A 73 -21.43 -2.53 -2.33
CA ARG A 73 -22.66 -1.85 -1.94
C ARG A 73 -23.49 -2.70 -0.96
N GLN A 74 -23.59 -4.01 -1.20
CA GLN A 74 -24.27 -4.93 -0.31
C GLN A 74 -23.58 -5.02 1.05
N ALA A 75 -22.24 -5.13 1.06
CA ALA A 75 -21.46 -5.15 2.30
C ALA A 75 -21.66 -3.88 3.14
N ILE A 76 -21.72 -2.72 2.50
CA ILE A 76 -22.02 -1.44 3.16
C ILE A 76 -23.44 -1.48 3.76
N ALA A 77 -24.43 -1.97 3.01
CA ALA A 77 -25.82 -2.07 3.47
C ALA A 77 -25.98 -3.05 4.65
N GLU A 78 -25.16 -4.09 4.71
CA GLU A 78 -25.07 -5.05 5.83
C GLU A 78 -24.30 -4.50 7.04
N GLY A 79 -23.74 -3.29 6.96
CA GLY A 79 -23.02 -2.64 8.06
C GLY A 79 -21.58 -3.12 8.24
N VAL A 80 -20.99 -3.78 7.25
CA VAL A 80 -19.58 -4.20 7.31
C VAL A 80 -18.68 -2.97 7.36
N ALA A 81 -17.72 -2.96 8.29
CA ALA A 81 -16.81 -1.84 8.48
C ALA A 81 -15.98 -1.56 7.21
N PRO A 82 -16.03 -0.32 6.65
CA PRO A 82 -15.32 0.03 5.42
C PRO A 82 -13.82 -0.33 5.44
N GLN A 83 -13.16 -0.11 6.57
CA GLN A 83 -11.73 -0.42 6.74
C GLN A 83 -11.45 -1.92 6.62
N MET A 84 -12.36 -2.77 7.09
CA MET A 84 -12.24 -4.23 6.98
C MET A 84 -12.37 -4.68 5.53
N ILE A 85 -13.34 -4.13 4.78
CA ILE A 85 -13.51 -4.41 3.34
C ILE A 85 -12.23 -4.09 2.59
N ILE A 86 -11.63 -2.91 2.83
CA ILE A 86 -10.39 -2.48 2.17
C ILE A 86 -9.22 -3.39 2.53
N ASN A 87 -8.93 -3.54 3.83
CA ASN A 87 -7.70 -4.20 4.28
C ASN A 87 -7.71 -5.71 4.04
N ASN A 88 -8.84 -6.36 4.30
CA ASN A 88 -8.90 -7.82 4.28
C ASN A 88 -9.20 -8.41 2.89
N TYR A 89 -9.86 -7.64 2.00
CA TYR A 89 -10.27 -8.15 0.70
C TYR A 89 -9.67 -7.38 -0.47
N MET A 90 -9.82 -6.06 -0.50
CA MET A 90 -9.44 -5.26 -1.66
C MET A 90 -7.91 -5.20 -1.82
N ILE A 91 -7.17 -4.87 -0.76
CA ILE A 91 -5.69 -4.82 -0.79
C ILE A 91 -5.10 -6.20 -1.05
N LYS A 92 -5.67 -7.26 -0.45
CA LYS A 92 -5.20 -8.63 -0.69
C LYS A 92 -5.44 -9.07 -2.13
N ALA A 93 -6.60 -8.71 -2.73
CA ALA A 93 -6.90 -9.01 -4.13
C ALA A 93 -5.89 -8.36 -5.09
N MET A 94 -5.55 -7.08 -4.87
CA MET A 94 -4.55 -6.40 -5.67
C MET A 94 -3.14 -6.98 -5.46
N GLY A 95 -2.81 -7.43 -4.25
CA GLY A 95 -1.58 -8.15 -3.97
C GLY A 95 -1.45 -9.45 -4.78
N GLU A 96 -2.54 -10.23 -4.85
CA GLU A 96 -2.61 -11.45 -5.67
C GLU A 96 -2.43 -11.15 -7.17
N VAL A 97 -3.09 -10.11 -7.70
CA VAL A 97 -2.95 -9.71 -9.10
C VAL A 97 -1.52 -9.26 -9.40
N GLY A 98 -0.92 -8.51 -8.48
CA GLY A 98 0.49 -8.09 -8.57
C GLY A 98 1.44 -9.29 -8.59
N GLN A 99 1.23 -10.28 -7.72
CA GLN A 99 2.04 -11.51 -7.68
C GLN A 99 1.88 -12.32 -8.96
N ARG A 100 0.66 -12.48 -9.48
CA ARG A 100 0.42 -13.14 -10.77
C ARG A 100 1.12 -12.44 -11.93
N PHE A 101 1.18 -11.12 -11.91
CA PHE A 101 1.90 -10.35 -12.92
C PHE A 101 3.41 -10.61 -12.84
N GLN A 102 4.01 -10.62 -11.65
CA GLN A 102 5.42 -10.97 -11.45
C GLN A 102 5.74 -12.40 -11.90
N ASP A 103 4.85 -13.33 -11.62
CA ASP A 103 4.98 -14.75 -12.03
C ASP A 103 4.76 -14.97 -13.55
N GLY A 104 4.44 -13.93 -14.33
CA GLY A 104 4.09 -14.04 -15.74
C GLY A 104 2.73 -14.69 -16.00
N LYS A 105 1.88 -14.85 -14.98
CA LYS A 105 0.54 -15.45 -15.05
C LYS A 105 -0.57 -14.43 -15.32
N ALA A 106 -0.26 -13.14 -15.24
CA ALA A 106 -1.14 -12.05 -15.60
C ALA A 106 -0.38 -11.02 -16.44
N PHE A 107 -1.11 -10.28 -17.27
CA PHE A 107 -0.57 -9.26 -18.16
C PHE A 107 -1.15 -7.88 -17.85
N VAL A 108 -0.55 -6.82 -18.42
CA VAL A 108 -0.94 -5.42 -18.20
C VAL A 108 -2.46 -5.17 -18.31
N PRO A 109 -3.20 -5.72 -19.29
CA PRO A 109 -4.64 -5.52 -19.35
C PRO A 109 -5.39 -6.04 -18.12
N GLN A 110 -5.01 -7.20 -17.60
CA GLN A 110 -5.64 -7.79 -16.40
C GLN A 110 -5.35 -6.95 -15.16
N LEU A 111 -4.13 -6.43 -15.05
CA LEU A 111 -3.73 -5.54 -13.98
C LEU A 111 -4.55 -4.25 -13.97
N LEU A 112 -4.73 -3.63 -15.16
CA LEU A 112 -5.56 -2.43 -15.33
C LEU A 112 -7.04 -2.68 -15.02
N MET A 113 -7.58 -3.84 -15.43
CA MET A 113 -8.97 -4.22 -15.15
C MET A 113 -9.19 -4.43 -13.64
N ALA A 114 -8.26 -5.09 -12.95
CA ALA A 114 -8.32 -5.29 -11.51
C ALA A 114 -8.22 -3.95 -10.75
N GLY A 115 -7.29 -3.06 -11.14
CA GLY A 115 -7.17 -1.71 -10.59
C GLY A 115 -8.44 -0.88 -10.79
N ARG A 116 -9.09 -0.98 -11.97
CA ARG A 116 -10.37 -0.32 -12.25
C ARG A 116 -11.51 -0.87 -11.38
N ALA A 117 -11.57 -2.18 -11.19
CA ALA A 117 -12.57 -2.82 -10.32
C ALA A 117 -12.38 -2.38 -8.86
N MET A 118 -11.15 -2.39 -8.37
CA MET A 118 -10.78 -1.89 -7.05
C MET A 118 -11.18 -0.43 -6.86
N LYS A 119 -10.81 0.46 -7.80
CA LYS A 119 -11.12 1.90 -7.73
C LYS A 119 -12.61 2.15 -7.68
N GLY A 120 -13.40 1.47 -8.52
CA GLY A 120 -14.87 1.61 -8.53
C GLY A 120 -15.52 1.20 -7.21
N ALA A 121 -15.04 0.12 -6.60
CA ALA A 121 -15.51 -0.33 -5.29
C ALA A 121 -15.07 0.64 -4.17
N LEU A 122 -13.83 1.15 -4.20
CA LEU A 122 -13.28 2.09 -3.22
C LEU A 122 -14.04 3.44 -3.22
N GLU A 123 -14.53 3.92 -4.37
CA GLU A 123 -15.32 5.16 -4.46
C GLU A 123 -16.60 5.11 -3.60
N LEU A 124 -17.19 3.93 -3.41
CA LEU A 124 -18.35 3.75 -2.53
C LEU A 124 -17.99 3.85 -1.05
N LEU A 125 -16.77 3.49 -0.68
CA LEU A 125 -16.29 3.46 0.71
C LEU A 125 -15.76 4.83 1.16
N LYS A 126 -15.21 5.64 0.25
CA LYS A 126 -14.62 6.96 0.56
C LYS A 126 -15.53 7.87 1.40
N PRO A 127 -16.84 8.06 1.10
CA PRO A 127 -17.70 8.93 1.90
C PRO A 127 -17.90 8.44 3.34
N LEU A 128 -17.87 7.12 3.55
CA LEU A 128 -18.07 6.49 4.87
C LEU A 128 -16.84 6.60 5.76
N LEU A 129 -15.71 6.89 5.15
CA LEU A 129 -14.41 7.05 5.80
C LEU A 129 -14.09 8.52 6.14
N ALA A 130 -14.84 9.47 5.60
CA ALA A 130 -14.65 10.92 5.77
C ALA A 130 -14.85 11.44 7.23
N GLY A 131 -15.15 10.58 8.18
CA GLY A 131 -15.24 10.91 9.62
C GLY A 131 -14.15 10.31 10.51
N SER A 132 -13.32 9.41 10.00
CA SER A 132 -12.14 8.87 10.67
C SER A 132 -10.87 9.35 9.95
N ALA A 133 -9.85 9.73 10.71
CA ALA A 133 -8.58 10.24 10.20
C ALA A 133 -8.12 9.50 8.95
N SER A 134 -7.75 10.24 7.91
CA SER A 134 -7.36 9.89 6.53
C SER A 134 -7.22 8.39 6.24
N THR A 135 -8.14 7.89 5.45
CA THR A 135 -8.20 6.48 5.03
C THR A 135 -7.26 6.15 3.88
N THR A 136 -6.47 7.09 3.44
CA THR A 136 -5.40 6.86 2.47
C THR A 136 -4.16 6.35 3.21
N ILE A 137 -3.49 5.36 2.63
CA ILE A 137 -2.19 4.86 3.13
C ILE A 137 -1.17 6.01 3.13
N GLY A 138 -1.29 6.93 2.15
CA GLY A 138 -0.47 8.12 1.99
C GLY A 138 -0.78 8.84 0.68
N LYS A 139 -0.26 10.05 0.52
CA LYS A 139 -0.42 10.87 -0.68
C LYS A 139 0.84 10.82 -1.55
N ILE A 140 0.64 10.56 -2.84
CA ILE A 140 1.72 10.43 -3.81
C ILE A 140 1.52 11.45 -4.93
N VAL A 141 2.52 12.29 -5.15
CA VAL A 141 2.64 13.06 -6.41
C VAL A 141 3.45 12.24 -7.39
N ILE A 142 2.95 12.08 -8.62
CA ILE A 142 3.66 11.35 -9.68
C ILE A 142 3.70 12.15 -10.98
N GLY A 143 4.87 12.21 -11.62
CA GLY A 143 5.07 12.92 -12.87
C GLY A 143 6.22 12.34 -13.70
N THR A 144 6.18 12.61 -15.01
CA THR A 144 7.32 12.37 -15.91
C THR A 144 8.15 13.64 -16.01
N VAL A 145 9.46 13.50 -15.85
CA VAL A 145 10.39 14.62 -15.79
C VAL A 145 10.42 15.44 -17.09
N LYS A 146 10.90 16.68 -17.02
CA LYS A 146 11.02 17.60 -18.14
C LYS A 146 11.79 17.01 -19.32
N GLY A 147 11.28 17.27 -20.52
CA GLY A 147 11.84 16.75 -21.77
C GLY A 147 11.44 15.31 -22.09
N ASP A 148 10.67 14.67 -21.23
CA ASP A 148 10.19 13.30 -21.43
C ASP A 148 8.66 13.27 -21.55
N LEU A 149 8.16 12.64 -22.64
CA LEU A 149 6.73 12.58 -22.96
C LEU A 149 6.13 11.18 -22.73
N HIS A 150 6.93 10.23 -22.21
CA HIS A 150 6.47 8.88 -22.00
C HIS A 150 5.65 8.77 -20.69
N ASP A 151 4.46 8.23 -20.79
CA ASP A 151 3.53 8.17 -19.66
C ASP A 151 2.88 6.79 -19.40
N ILE A 152 2.99 5.85 -20.34
CA ILE A 152 2.32 4.53 -20.24
C ILE A 152 2.74 3.82 -18.95
N GLY A 153 4.04 3.69 -18.70
CA GLY A 153 4.59 3.06 -17.49
C GLY A 153 4.20 3.81 -16.22
N LYS A 154 4.33 5.15 -16.25
CA LYS A 154 3.94 6.03 -15.14
C LYS A 154 2.44 5.89 -14.80
N ASN A 155 1.57 5.89 -15.80
CA ASN A 155 0.12 5.76 -15.58
C ASN A 155 -0.25 4.38 -15.05
N LEU A 156 0.47 3.33 -15.45
CA LEU A 156 0.32 2.01 -14.88
C LEU A 156 0.69 2.00 -13.39
N VAL A 157 1.84 2.58 -13.01
CA VAL A 157 2.26 2.74 -11.62
C VAL A 157 1.23 3.54 -10.82
N ALA A 158 0.75 4.67 -11.36
CA ALA A 158 -0.28 5.50 -10.73
C ALA A 158 -1.55 4.68 -10.43
N SER A 159 -2.06 3.94 -11.43
CA SER A 159 -3.27 3.11 -11.28
C SER A 159 -3.09 1.99 -10.24
N MET A 160 -1.89 1.41 -10.16
CA MET A 160 -1.59 0.39 -9.15
C MET A 160 -1.50 0.96 -7.75
N LEU A 161 -0.88 2.11 -7.58
CA LEU A 161 -0.81 2.81 -6.29
C LEU A 161 -2.21 3.23 -5.82
N GLU A 162 -3.05 3.81 -6.72
CA GLU A 162 -4.46 4.11 -6.44
C GLU A 162 -5.22 2.85 -6.01
N GLY A 163 -5.06 1.75 -6.77
CA GLY A 163 -5.67 0.46 -6.47
C GLY A 163 -5.24 -0.14 -5.13
N CYS A 164 -4.08 0.24 -4.62
CA CYS A 164 -3.56 -0.20 -3.32
C CYS A 164 -3.89 0.76 -2.17
N GLY A 165 -4.70 1.80 -2.40
CA GLY A 165 -5.22 2.69 -1.36
C GLY A 165 -4.43 3.98 -1.15
N PHE A 166 -3.50 4.33 -2.04
CA PHE A 166 -2.86 5.65 -2.04
C PHE A 166 -3.74 6.70 -2.72
N GLU A 167 -3.67 7.94 -2.26
CA GLU A 167 -4.16 9.09 -3.01
C GLU A 167 -3.06 9.53 -3.99
N VAL A 168 -3.32 9.42 -5.28
CA VAL A 168 -2.32 9.70 -6.32
C VAL A 168 -2.68 10.97 -7.08
N ILE A 169 -1.78 11.94 -7.05
CA ILE A 169 -1.86 13.21 -7.79
C ILE A 169 -0.91 13.10 -9.00
N ASN A 170 -1.48 12.79 -10.16
CA ASN A 170 -0.72 12.67 -11.41
C ASN A 170 -0.61 14.04 -12.07
N ILE A 171 0.59 14.61 -12.07
CA ILE A 171 0.87 15.96 -12.61
C ILE A 171 1.32 15.95 -14.07
N GLY A 172 1.22 14.79 -14.74
CA GLY A 172 1.39 14.67 -16.18
C GLY A 172 2.80 14.34 -16.62
N ILE A 173 3.18 14.90 -17.77
CA ILE A 173 4.45 14.70 -18.48
C ILE A 173 5.17 16.04 -18.67
N ASP A 174 6.45 16.00 -19.02
CA ASP A 174 7.27 17.20 -19.25
C ASP A 174 7.22 18.18 -18.06
N VAL A 175 7.33 17.64 -16.85
CA VAL A 175 7.14 18.39 -15.61
C VAL A 175 8.44 19.03 -15.18
N THR A 176 8.40 20.35 -14.93
CA THR A 176 9.55 21.14 -14.45
C THR A 176 9.78 20.95 -12.93
N CYS A 177 10.98 21.29 -12.46
CA CYS A 177 11.33 21.25 -11.03
C CYS A 177 10.33 22.06 -10.17
N ASP A 178 10.02 23.29 -10.60
CA ASP A 178 9.09 24.17 -9.88
C ASP A 178 7.71 23.53 -9.69
N LYS A 179 7.17 22.89 -10.75
CA LYS A 179 5.89 22.18 -10.70
C LYS A 179 5.92 20.96 -9.78
N PHE A 180 7.02 20.22 -9.73
CA PHE A 180 7.18 19.13 -8.77
C PHE A 180 7.19 19.66 -7.34
N VAL A 181 7.97 20.71 -7.06
CA VAL A 181 8.05 21.34 -5.73
C VAL A 181 6.69 21.91 -5.30
N GLU A 182 6.00 22.62 -6.20
CA GLU A 182 4.67 23.19 -5.96
C GLU A 182 3.65 22.09 -5.64
N ALA A 183 3.57 21.04 -6.48
CA ALA A 183 2.65 19.94 -6.29
C ALA A 183 2.89 19.18 -4.97
N VAL A 184 4.15 18.98 -4.58
CA VAL A 184 4.50 18.36 -3.29
C VAL A 184 4.01 19.23 -2.13
N LYS A 185 4.22 20.54 -2.18
CA LYS A 185 3.79 21.49 -1.13
C LYS A 185 2.28 21.60 -1.02
N GLU A 186 1.60 21.83 -2.14
CA GLU A 186 0.15 22.04 -2.17
C GLU A 186 -0.64 20.81 -1.70
N ASN A 187 -0.16 19.62 -2.05
CA ASN A 187 -0.85 18.38 -1.70
C ASN A 187 -0.33 17.76 -0.40
N HIS A 188 0.71 18.33 0.23
CA HIS A 188 1.36 17.72 1.39
C HIS A 188 1.73 16.26 1.12
N ALA A 189 2.40 16.02 -0.02
CA ALA A 189 2.69 14.67 -0.48
C ALA A 189 3.67 13.94 0.46
N ASP A 190 3.37 12.69 0.73
CA ASP A 190 4.27 11.80 1.48
C ASP A 190 5.38 11.26 0.61
N ILE A 191 5.06 10.99 -0.67
CA ILE A 191 6.00 10.46 -1.66
C ILE A 191 5.90 11.30 -2.94
N LEU A 192 7.06 11.60 -3.52
CA LEU A 192 7.20 12.07 -4.89
C LEU A 192 7.72 10.93 -5.76
N CYS A 193 6.96 10.55 -6.79
CA CYS A 193 7.37 9.56 -7.80
C CYS A 193 7.76 10.26 -9.10
N MET A 194 8.96 9.99 -9.59
CA MET A 194 9.45 10.51 -10.86
C MET A 194 9.69 9.40 -11.88
N SER A 195 9.27 9.63 -13.12
CA SER A 195 9.46 8.71 -14.25
C SER A 195 10.30 9.34 -15.34
N ALA A 196 11.19 8.55 -15.96
CA ALA A 196 11.90 8.90 -17.18
C ALA A 196 12.11 7.65 -18.04
N LEU A 197 12.04 7.78 -19.37
CA LEU A 197 12.28 6.67 -20.29
C LEU A 197 13.59 6.82 -21.10
N LEU A 198 14.22 7.99 -21.09
CA LEU A 198 15.45 8.28 -21.82
C LEU A 198 16.60 8.53 -20.84
N THR A 199 17.79 8.06 -21.20
CA THR A 199 19.02 8.33 -20.43
C THR A 199 19.35 9.85 -20.37
N THR A 200 18.93 10.59 -21.37
CA THR A 200 19.11 12.06 -21.45
C THR A 200 18.15 12.80 -20.51
N THR A 201 16.98 12.25 -20.21
CA THR A 201 15.97 12.89 -19.35
C THR A 201 16.06 12.42 -17.90
N MET A 202 16.57 11.21 -17.62
CA MET A 202 16.70 10.71 -16.25
C MET A 202 17.57 11.60 -15.34
N THR A 203 18.55 12.29 -15.90
CA THR A 203 19.44 13.20 -15.14
C THR A 203 18.68 14.36 -14.52
N TYR A 204 17.52 14.75 -15.10
CA TYR A 204 16.65 15.79 -14.55
C TYR A 204 16.05 15.43 -13.18
N MET A 205 15.98 14.14 -12.83
CA MET A 205 15.56 13.70 -11.51
C MET A 205 16.45 14.26 -10.39
N LYS A 206 17.75 14.38 -10.66
CA LYS A 206 18.71 15.00 -9.72
C LYS A 206 18.40 16.48 -9.50
N GLU A 207 18.06 17.21 -10.57
CA GLU A 207 17.70 18.62 -10.49
C GLU A 207 16.42 18.82 -9.65
N VAL A 208 15.43 17.92 -9.79
CA VAL A 208 14.21 17.95 -8.97
C VAL A 208 14.54 17.73 -7.48
N ILE A 209 15.42 16.77 -7.15
CA ILE A 209 15.85 16.53 -5.76
C ILE A 209 16.55 17.78 -5.20
N GLN A 210 17.43 18.41 -5.96
CA GLN A 210 18.10 19.66 -5.56
C GLN A 210 17.09 20.80 -5.35
N ALA A 211 16.08 20.91 -6.21
CA ALA A 211 15.00 21.90 -6.03
C ALA A 211 14.17 21.66 -4.76
N LEU A 212 13.94 20.39 -4.36
CA LEU A 212 13.31 20.08 -3.06
C LEU A 212 14.20 20.48 -1.86
N GLU A 213 15.52 20.33 -1.99
CA GLU A 213 16.50 20.78 -0.97
C GLU A 213 16.51 22.30 -0.85
N GLU A 214 16.61 23.02 -1.97
CA GLU A 214 16.56 24.49 -2.03
C GLU A 214 15.25 25.04 -1.47
N ALA A 215 14.15 24.33 -1.69
CA ALA A 215 12.83 24.67 -1.15
C ALA A 215 12.66 24.29 0.34
N GLY A 216 13.63 23.61 0.96
CA GLY A 216 13.63 23.19 2.37
C GLY A 216 12.62 22.07 2.70
N ILE A 217 12.18 21.31 1.70
CA ILE A 217 11.14 20.26 1.89
C ILE A 217 11.65 18.84 1.59
N ARG A 218 12.92 18.65 1.18
CA ARG A 218 13.48 17.33 0.86
C ARG A 218 13.26 16.29 1.97
N ASN A 219 13.37 16.68 3.22
CA ASN A 219 13.20 15.80 4.38
C ASN A 219 11.71 15.55 4.75
N GLN A 220 10.78 16.27 4.11
CA GLN A 220 9.34 16.13 4.39
C GLN A 220 8.68 15.13 3.43
N VAL A 221 9.31 14.84 2.29
CA VAL A 221 8.80 13.96 1.23
C VAL A 221 9.82 12.87 0.91
N LYS A 222 9.34 11.64 0.73
CA LYS A 222 10.14 10.54 0.21
C LYS A 222 10.18 10.60 -1.31
N VAL A 223 11.35 10.38 -1.91
CA VAL A 223 11.52 10.41 -3.37
C VAL A 223 11.72 9.00 -3.90
N MET A 224 10.83 8.57 -4.77
CA MET A 224 10.91 7.29 -5.50
C MET A 224 11.06 7.54 -6.99
N ILE A 225 11.94 6.79 -7.64
CA ILE A 225 12.22 6.92 -9.07
C ILE A 225 12.03 5.61 -9.81
N GLY A 226 11.71 5.70 -11.10
CA GLY A 226 11.58 4.54 -11.97
C GLY A 226 11.57 4.92 -13.44
N GLY A 227 11.65 3.89 -14.29
CA GLY A 227 11.70 4.00 -15.74
C GLY A 227 12.81 3.14 -16.34
N ALA A 228 12.73 2.82 -17.63
CA ALA A 228 13.59 1.82 -18.25
C ALA A 228 15.11 2.08 -18.12
N PRO A 229 15.63 3.31 -18.20
CA PRO A 229 17.06 3.56 -18.03
C PRO A 229 17.48 3.72 -16.56
N VAL A 230 16.51 3.80 -15.63
CA VAL A 230 16.78 4.06 -14.22
C VAL A 230 17.21 2.79 -13.51
N SER A 231 18.11 2.90 -12.55
CA SER A 231 18.63 1.78 -11.77
C SER A 231 18.72 2.13 -10.28
N GLN A 232 18.88 1.12 -9.42
CA GLN A 232 19.14 1.34 -8.00
C GLN A 232 20.42 2.18 -7.79
N GLY A 233 21.50 1.88 -8.52
CA GLY A 233 22.74 2.64 -8.42
C GLY A 233 22.56 4.12 -8.75
N PHE A 234 21.72 4.45 -9.73
CA PHE A 234 21.38 5.84 -10.04
C PHE A 234 20.52 6.47 -8.95
N ALA A 235 19.57 5.73 -8.36
CA ALA A 235 18.78 6.21 -7.23
C ALA A 235 19.68 6.59 -6.04
N ASP A 236 20.64 5.73 -5.71
CA ASP A 236 21.61 5.95 -4.63
C ASP A 236 22.50 7.16 -4.92
N GLU A 237 22.96 7.30 -6.18
CA GLU A 237 23.82 8.43 -6.62
C GLU A 237 23.12 9.78 -6.45
N ILE A 238 21.84 9.88 -6.82
CA ILE A 238 21.10 11.15 -6.77
C ILE A 238 20.44 11.41 -5.42
N GLY A 239 20.50 10.47 -4.47
CA GLY A 239 19.90 10.58 -3.15
C GLY A 239 18.39 10.38 -3.15
N ALA A 240 17.83 9.54 -4.05
CA ALA A 240 16.46 9.10 -3.98
C ALA A 240 16.26 8.08 -2.84
N ASP A 241 15.08 8.06 -2.22
CA ASP A 241 14.76 7.16 -1.10
C ASP A 241 14.34 5.76 -1.57
N GLY A 242 13.96 5.61 -2.84
CA GLY A 242 13.53 4.33 -3.39
C GLY A 242 13.59 4.27 -4.92
N TYR A 243 13.70 3.06 -5.42
CA TYR A 243 13.69 2.73 -6.84
C TYR A 243 12.73 1.56 -7.11
N SER A 244 12.10 1.58 -8.27
CA SER A 244 11.32 0.44 -8.75
C SER A 244 11.53 0.23 -10.25
N ASP A 245 11.72 -1.02 -10.62
CA ASP A 245 11.90 -1.47 -12.00
C ASP A 245 10.57 -1.79 -12.70
N ASN A 246 9.50 -1.95 -11.94
CA ASN A 246 8.17 -2.26 -12.45
C ASN A 246 7.06 -1.73 -11.53
N ALA A 247 5.82 -1.77 -12.03
CA ALA A 247 4.67 -1.20 -11.32
C ALA A 247 4.31 -1.95 -10.01
N ASN A 248 4.63 -3.23 -9.91
CA ASN A 248 4.34 -4.01 -8.71
C ASN A 248 5.36 -3.74 -7.60
N THR A 249 6.66 -3.72 -7.94
CA THR A 249 7.71 -3.30 -7.00
C THR A 249 7.53 -1.86 -6.55
N ALA A 250 7.00 -0.96 -7.41
CA ALA A 250 6.66 0.40 -7.03
C ALA A 250 5.69 0.46 -5.84
N VAL A 251 4.67 -0.39 -5.83
CA VAL A 251 3.72 -0.47 -4.71
C VAL A 251 4.40 -0.95 -3.42
N ALA A 252 5.25 -1.97 -3.51
CA ALA A 252 5.98 -2.49 -2.35
C ALA A 252 6.90 -1.43 -1.75
N VAL A 253 7.69 -0.76 -2.59
CA VAL A 253 8.60 0.33 -2.18
C VAL A 253 7.81 1.50 -1.57
N ALA A 254 6.69 1.93 -2.17
CA ALA A 254 5.88 3.00 -1.63
C ALA A 254 5.33 2.68 -0.22
N LYS A 255 4.88 1.44 0.01
CA LYS A 255 4.43 0.98 1.35
C LYS A 255 5.55 0.99 2.38
N GLU A 256 6.75 0.57 1.99
CA GLU A 256 7.93 0.59 2.86
C GLU A 256 8.32 2.02 3.23
N LEU A 257 8.38 2.93 2.25
CA LEU A 257 8.72 4.33 2.47
C LEU A 257 7.76 5.04 3.43
N ILE A 258 6.46 4.72 3.38
CA ILE A 258 5.46 5.23 4.33
C ILE A 258 5.63 4.61 5.72
N GLY A 259 5.88 3.28 5.80
CA GLY A 259 6.09 2.57 7.06
C GLY A 259 7.29 3.09 7.85
N ASN A 260 8.33 3.54 7.17
CA ASN A 260 9.56 4.09 7.75
C ASN A 260 9.47 5.59 8.11
N LYS A 261 8.32 6.23 7.92
CA LYS A 261 8.09 7.66 8.22
C LYS A 261 7.61 7.91 9.66
N LYS A 262 7.48 6.85 10.47
CA LYS A 262 7.03 6.94 11.88
C LYS A 262 8.17 7.18 12.84
#